data_5dc96aa3104495e2fa65beece999c894
#
_entry.id   5dc96aa3104495e2fa65beece999c894
#
_cell.length_a   1.000
_cell.length_b   1.000
_cell.length_c   1.000
_cell.angle_alpha   90.00
_cell.angle_beta   90.00
_cell.angle_gamma   90.00
#
_symmetry.space_group_name_H-M   'P 1'
#
loop_
_entity.id
_entity.type
_entity.pdbx_description
1 polymer ?
#
loop_
_entity_poly.entity_id
_entity_poly.type
_entity_poly.pdbx_seq_one_letter_code
_entity_poly.pdbx_strand_id
1 'polypeptide(L)'
;MKIGVAMLAGIVVGFASAAAAQDKTVELKLSHWVPPSHPLQKAMEDWGSSIEKATSGTIKYKVFPAQQLGKAFDHYDMARDGIADVTYVNPGYQPGRFPIIAAGELPFLLADAKGGSAALDVWYRKYAAQEMKDVKFCLGFTHDPGSFHANKKIIVPDDIKGMKIRPAHATIAEFVTMLGGTNVQAAAPEVRDILAKGVADAVTFPWGSIPLFGIDKVVKYHMDVALYTTTFAWVINKAKYDAMSVAQKKVIDDHCTTDWALRVASPWADFEYGGHAKLKAEQGHEVYTITPGELAEWRKAAEPLHASWVGKVRKVGLDPEAVLGELKADLAQYKAAY
;
A
#
# COMPACT_ATOMS: atom_id res chain seq x y z
N MET A 1 43.20 77.99 -33.30
CA MET A 1 43.35 76.94 -32.33
C MET A 1 41.95 76.45 -31.93
N LYS A 2 41.48 75.32 -32.50
CA LYS A 2 40.19 74.72 -32.24
C LYS A 2 40.39 73.47 -31.41
N ILE A 3 39.91 73.48 -30.16
CA ILE A 3 39.97 72.33 -29.24
C ILE A 3 38.68 71.52 -29.44
N GLY A 4 38.83 70.32 -29.94
CA GLY A 4 37.72 69.36 -30.06
C GLY A 4 37.51 68.59 -28.77
N VAL A 5 36.31 68.64 -28.24
CA VAL A 5 35.87 67.85 -27.09
C VAL A 5 35.32 66.52 -27.61
N ALA A 6 35.98 65.42 -27.22
CA ALA A 6 35.52 64.05 -27.52
C ALA A 6 34.52 63.62 -26.39
N MET A 7 33.27 63.37 -26.76
CA MET A 7 32.24 62.79 -25.87
C MET A 7 32.43 61.26 -25.86
N LEU A 8 32.79 60.66 -24.71
CA LEU A 8 32.76 59.24 -24.46
C LEU A 8 31.31 58.86 -24.08
N ALA A 9 30.65 58.13 -24.96
CA ALA A 9 29.34 57.51 -24.63
C ALA A 9 29.56 56.18 -23.89
N GLY A 10 29.35 56.16 -22.58
CA GLY A 10 29.38 54.94 -21.79
C GLY A 10 28.16 54.09 -22.04
N ILE A 11 28.35 52.89 -22.59
CA ILE A 11 27.28 51.84 -22.75
C ILE A 11 27.11 51.19 -21.37
N VAL A 12 26.02 51.48 -20.68
CA VAL A 12 25.55 50.74 -19.48
C VAL A 12 24.82 49.48 -19.95
N VAL A 13 25.52 48.35 -19.95
CA VAL A 13 24.90 47.03 -20.14
C VAL A 13 24.14 46.69 -18.86
N GLY A 14 22.83 46.92 -18.86
CA GLY A 14 21.94 46.48 -17.78
C GLY A 14 21.81 44.97 -17.79
N PHE A 15 22.41 44.27 -16.83
CA PHE A 15 22.09 42.87 -16.52
C PHE A 15 20.67 42.85 -15.96
N ALA A 16 19.70 42.52 -16.81
CA ALA A 16 18.39 42.12 -16.36
C ALA A 16 18.53 40.77 -15.65
N SER A 17 18.67 40.77 -14.33
CA SER A 17 18.49 39.57 -13.51
C SER A 17 17.04 39.12 -13.75
N ALA A 18 16.84 38.06 -14.51
CA ALA A 18 15.56 37.36 -14.54
C ALA A 18 15.27 36.92 -13.08
N ALA A 19 14.43 37.67 -12.37
CA ALA A 19 13.90 37.24 -11.11
C ALA A 19 13.13 35.94 -11.41
N ALA A 20 13.73 34.78 -11.05
CA ALA A 20 13.00 33.53 -11.08
C ALA A 20 11.76 33.74 -10.22
N ALA A 21 10.59 33.66 -10.86
CA ALA A 21 9.32 33.76 -10.12
C ALA A 21 9.36 32.68 -9.04
N GLN A 22 9.30 33.12 -7.79
CA GLN A 22 9.32 32.21 -6.64
C GLN A 22 8.10 31.29 -6.76
N ASP A 23 8.31 29.98 -6.65
CA ASP A 23 7.24 29.00 -6.71
C ASP A 23 6.14 29.33 -5.68
N LYS A 24 4.89 29.25 -6.09
CA LYS A 24 3.76 29.40 -5.17
C LYS A 24 3.81 28.29 -4.12
N THR A 25 3.69 28.68 -2.85
CA THR A 25 3.65 27.69 -1.77
C THR A 25 2.44 26.77 -1.92
N VAL A 26 2.68 25.47 -1.81
CA VAL A 26 1.67 24.40 -1.86
C VAL A 26 1.69 23.71 -0.50
N GLU A 27 0.53 23.51 0.11
CA GLU A 27 0.37 22.67 1.30
C GLU A 27 -0.29 21.35 0.89
N LEU A 28 0.32 20.21 1.27
CA LEU A 28 -0.17 18.86 1.02
C LEU A 28 -0.84 18.27 2.27
N LYS A 29 -2.10 17.87 2.14
CA LYS A 29 -2.81 17.06 3.14
C LYS A 29 -2.51 15.59 2.88
N LEU A 30 -1.72 14.95 3.74
CA LEU A 30 -1.35 13.54 3.67
C LEU A 30 -2.27 12.76 4.60
N SER A 31 -3.05 11.80 4.09
CA SER A 31 -4.04 11.07 4.87
C SER A 31 -3.79 9.57 4.88
N HIS A 32 -3.88 8.99 6.07
CA HIS A 32 -3.90 7.55 6.25
C HIS A 32 -4.88 7.12 7.36
N TRP A 33 -5.23 5.83 7.37
CA TRP A 33 -6.24 5.28 8.26
C TRP A 33 -5.68 4.42 9.40
N VAL A 34 -4.36 4.19 9.44
CA VAL A 34 -3.70 3.46 10.53
C VAL A 34 -3.48 4.35 11.76
N PRO A 35 -3.34 3.78 12.98
CA PRO A 35 -3.04 4.58 14.17
C PRO A 35 -1.68 5.26 14.06
N PRO A 36 -1.44 6.39 14.78
CA PRO A 36 -0.17 7.11 14.74
C PRO A 36 1.06 6.31 15.19
N SER A 37 0.85 5.22 15.93
CA SER A 37 1.92 4.29 16.35
C SER A 37 2.35 3.30 15.26
N HIS A 38 1.65 3.25 14.11
CA HIS A 38 2.01 2.41 12.99
C HIS A 38 3.23 2.97 12.26
N PRO A 39 4.17 2.12 11.76
CA PRO A 39 5.37 2.59 11.03
C PRO A 39 5.08 3.52 9.85
N LEU A 40 3.95 3.37 9.19
CA LEU A 40 3.52 4.23 8.06
C LEU A 40 3.32 5.70 8.46
N GLN A 41 3.00 6.01 9.72
CA GLN A 41 2.94 7.41 10.19
C GLN A 41 4.29 8.10 9.98
N LYS A 42 5.35 7.51 10.54
CA LYS A 42 6.70 8.04 10.40
C LYS A 42 7.18 8.04 8.96
N ALA A 43 6.89 7.00 8.20
CA ALA A 43 7.26 6.92 6.79
C ALA A 43 6.64 8.07 5.96
N MET A 44 5.37 8.43 6.25
CA MET A 44 4.69 9.54 5.59
C MET A 44 5.24 10.90 6.03
N GLU A 45 5.61 11.06 7.31
CA GLU A 45 6.30 12.24 7.82
C GLU A 45 7.69 12.41 7.19
N ASP A 46 8.47 11.33 7.09
CA ASP A 46 9.81 11.36 6.48
C ASP A 46 9.74 11.73 4.99
N TRP A 47 8.75 11.18 4.27
CA TRP A 47 8.50 11.51 2.87
C TRP A 47 8.13 12.99 2.70
N GLY A 48 7.18 13.48 3.49
CA GLY A 48 6.77 14.88 3.46
C GLY A 48 7.88 15.85 3.82
N SER A 49 8.64 15.53 4.89
CA SER A 49 9.79 16.34 5.34
C SER A 49 10.92 16.39 4.30
N SER A 50 11.18 15.28 3.59
CA SER A 50 12.16 15.24 2.52
C SER A 50 11.76 16.15 1.35
N ILE A 51 10.47 16.16 0.97
CA ILE A 51 9.94 17.05 -0.07
C ILE A 51 10.01 18.52 0.35
N GLU A 52 9.59 18.84 1.59
CA GLU A 52 9.64 20.20 2.11
C GLU A 52 11.09 20.74 2.07
N LYS A 53 12.05 19.93 2.51
CA LYS A 53 13.47 20.27 2.45
C LYS A 53 13.96 20.45 1.01
N ALA A 54 13.62 19.53 0.11
CA ALA A 54 14.06 19.55 -1.28
C ALA A 54 13.49 20.74 -2.07
N THR A 55 12.31 21.23 -1.66
CA THR A 55 11.64 22.41 -2.26
C THR A 55 11.95 23.72 -1.52
N SER A 56 12.88 23.71 -0.56
CA SER A 56 13.16 24.89 0.29
C SER A 56 11.88 25.48 0.91
N GLY A 57 10.91 24.63 1.29
CA GLY A 57 9.65 25.00 1.94
C GLY A 57 8.56 25.52 0.98
N THR A 58 8.73 25.45 -0.34
CA THR A 58 7.65 25.81 -1.27
C THR A 58 6.58 24.71 -1.37
N ILE A 59 6.89 23.48 -0.98
CA ILE A 59 5.90 22.44 -0.66
C ILE A 59 5.98 22.19 0.84
N LYS A 60 4.86 22.36 1.54
CA LYS A 60 4.66 22.01 2.94
C LYS A 60 3.70 20.84 3.05
N TYR A 61 3.67 20.17 4.19
CA TYR A 61 2.77 19.04 4.39
C TYR A 61 2.18 19.01 5.79
N LYS A 62 1.06 18.31 5.90
CA LYS A 62 0.45 17.95 7.19
C LYS A 62 -0.13 16.55 7.09
N VAL A 63 0.22 15.68 8.06
CA VAL A 63 -0.31 14.31 8.14
C VAL A 63 -1.60 14.28 8.95
N PHE A 64 -2.60 13.55 8.43
CA PHE A 64 -3.90 13.29 9.04
C PHE A 64 -4.08 11.79 9.23
N PRO A 65 -3.69 11.23 10.40
CA PRO A 65 -3.75 9.81 10.68
C PRO A 65 -5.15 9.34 11.10
N ALA A 66 -5.29 8.02 11.31
CA ALA A 66 -6.42 7.41 11.99
C ALA A 66 -7.79 7.86 11.47
N GLN A 67 -7.93 7.92 10.14
CA GLN A 67 -9.20 8.28 9.46
C GLN A 67 -9.70 9.71 9.74
N GLN A 68 -8.84 10.65 10.13
CA GLN A 68 -9.26 12.03 10.45
C GLN A 68 -9.96 12.75 9.28
N LEU A 69 -9.60 12.46 8.03
CA LEU A 69 -10.21 13.07 6.84
C LEU A 69 -11.28 12.19 6.19
N GLY A 70 -11.34 10.90 6.50
CA GLY A 70 -12.31 9.97 5.96
C GLY A 70 -11.96 8.53 6.23
N LYS A 71 -12.89 7.62 5.97
CA LYS A 71 -12.75 6.19 6.27
C LYS A 71 -11.75 5.51 5.35
N ALA A 72 -11.17 4.39 5.81
CA ALA A 72 -10.17 3.62 5.07
C ALA A 72 -10.64 3.20 3.66
N PHE A 73 -11.91 2.83 3.49
CA PHE A 73 -12.50 2.46 2.20
C PHE A 73 -12.52 3.61 1.18
N ASP A 74 -12.50 4.87 1.63
CA ASP A 74 -12.73 6.06 0.79
C ASP A 74 -11.44 6.71 0.29
N HIS A 75 -10.25 6.23 0.73
CA HIS A 75 -8.98 6.95 0.53
C HIS A 75 -8.61 7.17 -0.94
N TYR A 76 -8.96 6.24 -1.86
CA TYR A 76 -8.77 6.48 -3.29
C TYR A 76 -9.65 7.64 -3.80
N ASP A 77 -10.93 7.61 -3.45
CA ASP A 77 -11.88 8.64 -3.87
C ASP A 77 -11.57 9.98 -3.21
N MET A 78 -11.07 9.99 -1.97
CA MET A 78 -10.60 11.20 -1.29
C MET A 78 -9.44 11.88 -2.03
N ALA A 79 -8.50 11.11 -2.58
CA ALA A 79 -7.45 11.66 -3.43
C ALA A 79 -8.01 12.16 -4.76
N ARG A 80 -8.87 11.38 -5.42
CA ARG A 80 -9.53 11.81 -6.67
C ARG A 80 -10.26 13.14 -6.49
N ASP A 81 -11.03 13.27 -5.43
CA ASP A 81 -11.94 14.40 -5.20
C ASP A 81 -11.26 15.58 -4.46
N GLY A 82 -9.98 15.46 -4.08
CA GLY A 82 -9.20 16.53 -3.44
C GLY A 82 -9.55 16.77 -1.97
N ILE A 83 -10.20 15.81 -1.29
CA ILE A 83 -10.43 15.85 0.16
C ILE A 83 -9.08 15.78 0.88
N ALA A 84 -8.20 14.88 0.41
CA ALA A 84 -6.78 14.81 0.75
C ALA A 84 -5.93 14.89 -0.52
N ASP A 85 -4.69 15.38 -0.39
CA ASP A 85 -3.80 15.55 -1.54
C ASP A 85 -2.94 14.31 -1.79
N VAL A 86 -2.58 13.57 -0.73
CA VAL A 86 -1.88 12.28 -0.81
C VAL A 86 -2.58 11.30 0.13
N THR A 87 -2.89 10.10 -0.37
CA THR A 87 -3.60 9.11 0.43
C THR A 87 -2.93 7.73 0.39
N TYR A 88 -3.05 7.01 1.51
CA TYR A 88 -2.70 5.61 1.65
C TYR A 88 -3.91 4.73 1.31
N VAL A 89 -3.84 4.05 0.19
CA VAL A 89 -4.94 3.25 -0.37
C VAL A 89 -4.66 1.76 -0.20
N ASN A 90 -5.67 1.01 0.26
CA ASN A 90 -5.77 -0.43 0.05
C ASN A 90 -6.72 -0.66 -1.15
N PRO A 91 -6.19 -0.98 -2.35
CA PRO A 91 -7.03 -1.20 -3.53
C PRO A 91 -8.03 -2.35 -3.34
N GLY A 92 -7.67 -3.36 -2.56
CA GLY A 92 -8.51 -4.51 -2.25
C GLY A 92 -9.73 -4.19 -1.36
N TYR A 93 -9.82 -2.96 -0.82
CA TYR A 93 -11.04 -2.47 -0.14
C TYR A 93 -12.15 -2.08 -1.12
N GLN A 94 -11.86 -2.00 -2.42
CA GLN A 94 -12.84 -1.65 -3.45
C GLN A 94 -12.98 -2.82 -4.46
N PRO A 95 -13.78 -3.86 -4.14
CA PRO A 95 -13.90 -5.08 -4.94
C PRO A 95 -14.15 -4.80 -6.42
N GLY A 96 -13.34 -5.42 -7.28
CA GLY A 96 -13.48 -5.34 -8.74
C GLY A 96 -13.00 -4.06 -9.41
N ARG A 97 -12.59 -3.04 -8.63
CA ARG A 97 -12.13 -1.76 -9.19
C ARG A 97 -10.68 -1.81 -9.69
N PHE A 98 -9.82 -2.58 -9.03
CA PHE A 98 -8.38 -2.63 -9.29
C PHE A 98 -7.89 -4.07 -9.55
N PRO A 99 -8.34 -4.71 -10.65
CA PRO A 99 -7.99 -6.11 -10.93
C PRO A 99 -6.51 -6.33 -11.26
N ILE A 100 -5.80 -5.32 -11.77
CA ILE A 100 -4.39 -5.49 -12.16
C ILE A 100 -3.54 -5.61 -10.90
N ILE A 101 -3.55 -4.62 -10.02
CA ILE A 101 -2.74 -4.64 -8.79
C ILE A 101 -3.09 -5.80 -7.87
N ALA A 102 -4.33 -6.31 -7.93
CA ALA A 102 -4.78 -7.48 -7.20
C ALA A 102 -4.02 -8.78 -7.57
N ALA A 103 -3.24 -8.81 -8.65
CA ALA A 103 -2.31 -9.92 -8.92
C ALA A 103 -1.35 -10.17 -7.76
N GLY A 104 -0.85 -9.09 -7.12
CA GLY A 104 0.04 -9.18 -5.94
C GLY A 104 -0.64 -9.73 -4.68
N GLU A 105 -1.97 -9.87 -4.70
CA GLU A 105 -2.77 -10.40 -3.58
C GLU A 105 -3.09 -11.89 -3.70
N LEU A 106 -2.67 -12.53 -4.81
CA LEU A 106 -2.88 -13.96 -5.00
C LEU A 106 -2.12 -14.75 -3.92
N PRO A 107 -2.76 -15.73 -3.27
CA PRO A 107 -2.12 -16.53 -2.24
C PRO A 107 -0.86 -17.24 -2.74
N PHE A 108 0.14 -17.38 -1.86
CA PHE A 108 1.39 -18.09 -2.14
C PHE A 108 2.20 -17.52 -3.31
N LEU A 109 2.06 -16.23 -3.59
CA LEU A 109 2.82 -15.57 -4.66
C LEU A 109 4.06 -14.86 -4.14
N LEU A 110 3.96 -14.23 -2.97
CA LEU A 110 4.96 -13.32 -2.42
C LEU A 110 5.36 -13.76 -1.01
N ALA A 111 6.66 -13.86 -0.76
CA ALA A 111 7.23 -14.38 0.50
C ALA A 111 7.91 -13.32 1.37
N ASP A 112 8.26 -12.17 0.82
CA ASP A 112 9.01 -11.11 1.51
C ASP A 112 8.49 -9.72 1.13
N ALA A 113 8.22 -8.87 2.13
CA ALA A 113 7.64 -7.55 1.88
C ALA A 113 8.64 -6.56 1.27
N LYS A 114 9.93 -6.63 1.61
CA LYS A 114 10.92 -5.65 1.12
C LYS A 114 11.16 -5.86 -0.38
N GLY A 115 11.56 -7.06 -0.75
CA GLY A 115 11.72 -7.41 -2.15
C GLY A 115 10.39 -7.35 -2.91
N GLY A 116 9.29 -7.79 -2.28
CA GLY A 116 7.96 -7.75 -2.84
C GLY A 116 7.46 -6.34 -3.13
N SER A 117 7.76 -5.37 -2.26
CA SER A 117 7.40 -3.96 -2.50
C SER A 117 8.19 -3.36 -3.66
N ALA A 118 9.48 -3.67 -3.78
CA ALA A 118 10.27 -3.23 -4.93
C ALA A 118 9.73 -3.82 -6.25
N ALA A 119 9.47 -5.13 -6.26
CA ALA A 119 8.92 -5.82 -7.43
C ALA A 119 7.53 -5.26 -7.81
N LEU A 120 6.64 -5.11 -6.82
CA LEU A 120 5.30 -4.59 -7.02
C LEU A 120 5.32 -3.16 -7.58
N ASP A 121 6.17 -2.27 -7.02
CA ASP A 121 6.27 -0.89 -7.47
C ASP A 121 6.78 -0.79 -8.92
N VAL A 122 7.87 -1.49 -9.25
CA VAL A 122 8.44 -1.51 -10.62
C VAL A 122 7.42 -2.05 -11.62
N TRP A 123 6.81 -3.18 -11.29
CA TRP A 123 5.82 -3.81 -12.16
C TRP A 123 4.57 -2.93 -12.34
N TYR A 124 3.97 -2.47 -11.24
CA TYR A 124 2.69 -1.79 -11.29
C TYR A 124 2.76 -0.40 -11.94
N ARG A 125 3.91 0.27 -11.93
CA ARG A 125 4.11 1.55 -12.65
C ARG A 125 3.77 1.45 -14.14
N LYS A 126 3.89 0.26 -14.74
CA LYS A 126 3.52 0.02 -16.15
C LYS A 126 2.01 0.12 -16.37
N TYR A 127 1.21 -0.18 -15.35
CA TYR A 127 -0.24 -0.32 -15.41
C TYR A 127 -1.01 0.78 -14.67
N ALA A 128 -0.36 1.48 -13.76
CA ALA A 128 -1.00 2.43 -12.87
C ALA A 128 -1.78 3.55 -13.59
N ALA A 129 -1.26 4.06 -14.70
CA ALA A 129 -1.92 5.09 -15.50
C ALA A 129 -3.24 4.61 -16.15
N GLN A 130 -3.36 3.31 -16.43
CA GLN A 130 -4.57 2.70 -16.95
C GLN A 130 -5.58 2.43 -15.82
N GLU A 131 -5.12 1.83 -14.72
CA GLU A 131 -5.99 1.36 -13.65
C GLU A 131 -6.38 2.46 -12.66
N MET A 132 -5.44 3.34 -12.29
CA MET A 132 -5.63 4.46 -11.35
C MET A 132 -5.63 5.82 -12.07
N LYS A 133 -6.29 5.91 -13.22
CA LYS A 133 -6.27 7.08 -14.14
C LYS A 133 -6.73 8.40 -13.54
N ASP A 134 -7.54 8.34 -12.47
CA ASP A 134 -8.15 9.51 -11.87
C ASP A 134 -7.22 10.22 -10.85
N VAL A 135 -6.08 9.60 -10.53
CA VAL A 135 -5.08 10.10 -9.60
C VAL A 135 -3.67 9.99 -10.19
N LYS A 136 -2.69 10.62 -9.57
CA LYS A 136 -1.27 10.39 -9.85
C LYS A 136 -0.80 9.26 -8.94
N PHE A 137 -0.48 8.10 -9.49
CA PHE A 137 0.20 7.03 -8.76
C PHE A 137 1.60 7.51 -8.33
N CYS A 138 1.96 7.24 -7.09
CA CYS A 138 3.26 7.61 -6.52
C CYS A 138 4.06 6.37 -6.15
N LEU A 139 3.58 5.55 -5.23
CA LEU A 139 4.28 4.37 -4.70
C LEU A 139 3.34 3.17 -4.65
N GLY A 140 3.89 1.98 -4.97
CA GLY A 140 3.26 0.68 -4.71
C GLY A 140 4.08 -0.11 -3.70
N PHE A 141 3.44 -0.79 -2.75
CA PHE A 141 4.14 -1.61 -1.75
C PHE A 141 3.19 -2.62 -1.10
N THR A 142 3.76 -3.53 -0.31
CA THR A 142 3.03 -4.58 0.40
C THR A 142 3.55 -4.74 1.83
N HIS A 143 2.78 -5.43 2.70
CA HIS A 143 3.23 -5.87 4.00
C HIS A 143 3.81 -7.29 3.92
N ASP A 144 4.54 -7.73 4.96
CA ASP A 144 4.97 -9.11 5.10
C ASP A 144 3.76 -10.07 5.10
N PRO A 145 3.93 -11.31 4.61
CA PRO A 145 2.83 -12.24 4.49
C PRO A 145 2.04 -12.41 5.78
N GLY A 146 0.72 -12.29 5.66
CA GLY A 146 -0.23 -12.52 6.73
C GLY A 146 -0.85 -13.91 6.64
N SER A 147 -1.64 -14.23 7.67
CA SER A 147 -2.30 -15.52 7.81
C SER A 147 -3.68 -15.40 8.46
N PHE A 148 -4.29 -16.56 8.79
CA PHE A 148 -5.51 -16.62 9.59
C PHE A 148 -5.22 -16.57 11.09
N HIS A 149 -6.04 -15.81 11.81
CA HIS A 149 -6.03 -15.69 13.27
C HIS A 149 -7.45 -15.84 13.80
N ALA A 150 -7.64 -16.70 14.82
CA ALA A 150 -8.97 -17.06 15.32
C ALA A 150 -8.96 -17.50 16.79
N ASN A 151 -10.12 -17.87 17.32
CA ASN A 151 -10.26 -18.51 18.63
C ASN A 151 -10.33 -20.06 18.58
N LYS A 152 -10.15 -20.62 17.38
CA LYS A 152 -9.92 -22.06 17.15
C LYS A 152 -8.84 -22.23 16.07
N LYS A 153 -8.18 -23.38 16.02
CA LYS A 153 -7.23 -23.67 14.94
C LYS A 153 -7.95 -23.79 13.61
N ILE A 154 -7.32 -23.27 12.58
CA ILE A 154 -7.69 -23.40 11.16
C ILE A 154 -6.53 -24.13 10.52
N ILE A 155 -6.68 -25.42 10.21
CA ILE A 155 -5.60 -26.33 9.77
C ILE A 155 -5.71 -26.61 8.27
N VAL A 156 -6.90 -26.94 7.80
CA VAL A 156 -7.21 -27.27 6.40
C VAL A 156 -8.26 -26.32 5.84
N PRO A 157 -8.38 -26.19 4.51
CA PRO A 157 -9.39 -25.30 3.89
C PRO A 157 -10.82 -25.55 4.36
N ASP A 158 -11.17 -26.82 4.65
CA ASP A 158 -12.50 -27.21 5.11
C ASP A 158 -12.88 -26.61 6.48
N ASP A 159 -11.91 -26.23 7.30
CA ASP A 159 -12.15 -25.57 8.59
C ASP A 159 -12.78 -24.17 8.44
N ILE A 160 -12.69 -23.58 7.25
CA ILE A 160 -13.28 -22.28 6.90
C ILE A 160 -14.80 -22.38 6.73
N LYS A 161 -15.30 -23.57 6.39
CA LYS A 161 -16.71 -23.77 6.09
C LYS A 161 -17.62 -23.34 7.25
N GLY A 162 -18.56 -22.45 6.95
CA GLY A 162 -19.51 -21.89 7.90
C GLY A 162 -18.93 -20.83 8.85
N MET A 163 -17.64 -20.52 8.80
CA MET A 163 -17.05 -19.43 9.59
C MET A 163 -17.35 -18.06 8.98
N LYS A 164 -17.56 -17.09 9.83
CA LYS A 164 -17.61 -15.67 9.47
C LYS A 164 -16.20 -15.09 9.60
N ILE A 165 -15.60 -14.69 8.50
CA ILE A 165 -14.19 -14.28 8.48
C ILE A 165 -14.09 -12.85 7.95
N ARG A 166 -13.31 -12.01 8.64
CA ARG A 166 -12.90 -10.72 8.09
C ARG A 166 -11.63 -10.88 7.25
N PRO A 167 -11.74 -10.82 5.92
CA PRO A 167 -10.59 -10.88 5.03
C PRO A 167 -9.88 -9.52 4.93
N ALA A 168 -8.58 -9.54 4.63
CA ALA A 168 -7.77 -8.33 4.49
C ALA A 168 -8.14 -7.49 3.26
N HIS A 169 -8.60 -8.14 2.20
CA HIS A 169 -8.93 -7.54 0.90
C HIS A 169 -9.84 -8.45 0.07
N ALA A 170 -10.31 -7.94 -1.07
CA ALA A 170 -11.30 -8.60 -1.92
C ALA A 170 -10.88 -9.98 -2.44
N THR A 171 -9.59 -10.20 -2.73
CA THR A 171 -9.08 -11.50 -3.21
C THR A 171 -9.23 -12.57 -2.12
N ILE A 172 -8.88 -12.26 -0.87
CA ILE A 172 -9.10 -13.19 0.26
C ILE A 172 -10.58 -13.30 0.63
N ALA A 173 -11.38 -12.25 0.43
CA ALA A 173 -12.83 -12.34 0.60
C ALA A 173 -13.45 -13.38 -0.35
N GLU A 174 -13.02 -13.38 -1.61
CA GLU A 174 -13.41 -14.38 -2.60
C GLU A 174 -12.94 -15.78 -2.21
N PHE A 175 -11.70 -15.91 -1.74
CA PHE A 175 -11.16 -17.18 -1.25
C PHE A 175 -12.01 -17.76 -0.10
N VAL A 176 -12.29 -16.96 0.93
CA VAL A 176 -13.16 -17.35 2.04
C VAL A 176 -14.52 -17.84 1.54
N THR A 177 -15.12 -17.14 0.58
CA THR A 177 -16.40 -17.52 -0.01
C THR A 177 -16.33 -18.84 -0.78
N MET A 178 -15.27 -19.06 -1.57
CA MET A 178 -15.03 -20.31 -2.30
C MET A 178 -14.88 -21.52 -1.37
N LEU A 179 -14.34 -21.30 -0.16
CA LEU A 179 -14.19 -22.32 0.88
C LEU A 179 -15.44 -22.53 1.73
N GLY A 180 -16.56 -21.87 1.39
CA GLY A 180 -17.83 -22.00 2.12
C GLY A 180 -17.91 -21.19 3.41
N GLY A 181 -17.01 -20.24 3.61
CA GLY A 181 -17.08 -19.25 4.66
C GLY A 181 -17.93 -18.03 4.28
N THR A 182 -18.25 -17.20 5.26
CA THR A 182 -18.95 -15.93 5.08
C THR A 182 -17.96 -14.77 5.21
N ASN A 183 -17.86 -13.94 4.18
CA ASN A 183 -17.05 -12.72 4.20
C ASN A 183 -17.71 -11.63 5.07
N VAL A 184 -16.99 -11.13 6.07
CA VAL A 184 -17.37 -9.97 6.89
C VAL A 184 -16.50 -8.79 6.51
N GLN A 185 -17.02 -7.90 5.67
CA GLN A 185 -16.26 -6.74 5.20
C GLN A 185 -16.12 -5.69 6.30
N ALA A 186 -14.88 -5.39 6.68
CA ALA A 186 -14.54 -4.34 7.63
C ALA A 186 -13.12 -3.82 7.38
N ALA A 187 -12.90 -2.52 7.61
CA ALA A 187 -11.56 -1.94 7.54
C ALA A 187 -10.70 -2.37 8.75
N ALA A 188 -9.38 -2.34 8.61
CA ALA A 188 -8.46 -2.77 9.67
C ALA A 188 -8.72 -2.11 11.04
N PRO A 189 -9.04 -0.80 11.15
CA PRO A 189 -9.37 -0.16 12.44
C PRO A 189 -10.60 -0.73 13.16
N GLU A 190 -11.50 -1.42 12.44
CA GLU A 190 -12.77 -1.94 12.98
C GLU A 190 -12.66 -3.41 13.42
N VAL A 191 -11.55 -4.08 13.10
CA VAL A 191 -11.39 -5.55 13.21
C VAL A 191 -11.55 -6.04 14.64
N ARG A 192 -10.89 -5.38 15.62
CA ARG A 192 -11.00 -5.78 17.02
C ARG A 192 -12.46 -5.81 17.51
N ASP A 193 -13.23 -4.78 17.15
CA ASP A 193 -14.61 -4.63 17.64
C ASP A 193 -15.54 -5.67 17.03
N ILE A 194 -15.39 -5.98 15.74
CA ILE A 194 -16.23 -7.02 15.10
C ILE A 194 -15.91 -8.43 15.61
N LEU A 195 -14.64 -8.73 15.94
CA LEU A 195 -14.24 -9.98 16.58
C LEU A 195 -14.77 -10.04 18.02
N ALA A 196 -14.59 -8.99 18.81
CA ALA A 196 -15.07 -8.92 20.20
C ALA A 196 -16.59 -9.10 20.32
N LYS A 197 -17.36 -8.61 19.33
CA LYS A 197 -18.81 -8.72 19.25
C LYS A 197 -19.31 -10.03 18.62
N GLY A 198 -18.42 -10.92 18.18
CA GLY A 198 -18.78 -12.17 17.49
C GLY A 198 -19.42 -11.96 16.12
N VAL A 199 -19.23 -10.78 15.50
CA VAL A 199 -19.65 -10.50 14.11
C VAL A 199 -18.76 -11.29 13.15
N ALA A 200 -17.47 -11.44 13.46
CA ALA A 200 -16.54 -12.34 12.80
C ALA A 200 -15.94 -13.34 13.79
N ASP A 201 -15.65 -14.56 13.32
CA ASP A 201 -15.04 -15.66 14.07
C ASP A 201 -13.53 -15.70 13.91
N ALA A 202 -13.03 -15.17 12.80
CA ALA A 202 -11.62 -15.14 12.42
C ALA A 202 -11.29 -13.89 11.57
N VAL A 203 -10.00 -13.64 11.44
CA VAL A 203 -9.45 -12.55 10.64
C VAL A 203 -8.24 -13.02 9.84
N THR A 204 -8.01 -12.44 8.67
CA THR A 204 -6.69 -12.46 8.03
C THR A 204 -5.97 -11.14 8.30
N PHE A 205 -4.73 -11.23 8.82
CA PHE A 205 -3.96 -10.06 9.25
C PHE A 205 -2.45 -10.36 9.19
N PRO A 206 -1.56 -9.36 9.05
CA PRO A 206 -0.13 -9.52 9.29
C PRO A 206 0.19 -9.48 10.79
N TRP A 207 1.38 -9.94 11.16
CA TRP A 207 1.71 -10.36 12.52
C TRP A 207 1.87 -9.22 13.55
N GLY A 208 2.67 -8.20 13.24
CA GLY A 208 2.91 -7.06 14.14
C GLY A 208 1.67 -6.18 14.33
N SER A 209 0.82 -6.18 13.31
CA SER A 209 -0.45 -5.47 13.33
C SER A 209 -1.50 -6.12 14.24
N ILE A 210 -1.35 -7.42 14.60
CA ILE A 210 -2.26 -8.09 15.56
C ILE A 210 -2.28 -7.35 16.90
N PRO A 211 -1.16 -7.15 17.63
CA PRO A 211 -1.18 -6.41 18.88
C PRO A 211 -1.42 -4.91 18.67
N LEU A 212 -0.95 -4.33 17.56
CA LEU A 212 -1.14 -2.91 17.29
C LEU A 212 -2.62 -2.50 17.25
N PHE A 213 -3.46 -3.31 16.61
CA PHE A 213 -4.90 -3.10 16.54
C PHE A 213 -5.66 -3.74 17.71
N GLY A 214 -4.98 -4.31 18.71
CA GLY A 214 -5.58 -4.96 19.87
C GLY A 214 -6.32 -6.26 19.53
N ILE A 215 -6.01 -6.88 18.41
CA ILE A 215 -6.63 -8.14 17.95
C ILE A 215 -6.17 -9.31 18.82
N ASP A 216 -4.95 -9.25 19.36
CA ASP A 216 -4.39 -10.18 20.36
C ASP A 216 -5.31 -10.38 21.57
N LYS A 217 -6.13 -9.41 21.92
CA LYS A 217 -7.08 -9.50 23.04
C LYS A 217 -8.32 -10.36 22.72
N VAL A 218 -8.56 -10.67 21.45
CA VAL A 218 -9.80 -11.29 20.97
C VAL A 218 -9.59 -12.53 20.09
N VAL A 219 -8.33 -12.91 19.81
CA VAL A 219 -7.95 -14.15 19.12
C VAL A 219 -6.75 -14.80 19.81
N LYS A 220 -6.59 -16.13 19.70
CA LYS A 220 -5.56 -16.89 20.44
C LYS A 220 -4.74 -17.83 19.54
N TYR A 221 -5.28 -18.26 18.42
CA TYR A 221 -4.65 -19.22 17.52
C TYR A 221 -4.24 -18.55 16.24
N HIS A 222 -2.98 -18.75 15.84
CA HIS A 222 -2.35 -18.07 14.72
C HIS A 222 -1.70 -19.11 13.81
N MET A 223 -2.21 -19.26 12.59
CA MET A 223 -1.66 -20.19 11.61
C MET A 223 -0.32 -19.66 11.06
N ASP A 224 0.78 -20.38 11.28
CA ASP A 224 2.11 -19.97 10.82
C ASP A 224 2.33 -20.36 9.36
N VAL A 225 1.69 -19.62 8.46
CA VAL A 225 1.80 -19.80 7.01
C VAL A 225 1.86 -18.42 6.36
N ALA A 226 2.82 -18.23 5.45
CA ALA A 226 2.87 -17.06 4.57
C ALA A 226 1.78 -17.21 3.49
N LEU A 227 0.52 -16.92 3.85
CA LEU A 227 -0.63 -17.22 3.00
C LEU A 227 -0.85 -16.16 1.92
N TYR A 228 -0.82 -14.88 2.28
CA TYR A 228 -1.18 -13.77 1.41
C TYR A 228 -0.42 -12.51 1.78
N THR A 229 -0.39 -11.57 0.86
CA THR A 229 -0.03 -10.19 1.12
C THR A 229 -1.16 -9.26 0.68
N THR A 230 -1.17 -8.03 1.18
CA THR A 230 -2.06 -6.99 0.66
C THR A 230 -1.25 -5.98 -0.12
N THR A 231 -1.72 -5.60 -1.28
CA THR A 231 -1.14 -4.53 -2.08
C THR A 231 -1.64 -3.17 -1.62
N PHE A 232 -0.75 -2.17 -1.61
CA PHE A 232 -1.07 -0.81 -1.25
C PHE A 232 -0.53 0.17 -2.27
N ALA A 233 -1.16 1.34 -2.32
CA ALA A 233 -0.67 2.45 -3.12
C ALA A 233 -0.68 3.76 -2.31
N TRP A 234 0.32 4.61 -2.52
CA TRP A 234 0.19 6.03 -2.27
C TRP A 234 -0.16 6.71 -3.59
N VAL A 235 -1.22 7.50 -3.55
CA VAL A 235 -1.71 8.23 -4.71
C VAL A 235 -1.85 9.70 -4.38
N ILE A 236 -1.68 10.55 -5.39
CA ILE A 236 -1.72 12.00 -5.27
C ILE A 236 -2.91 12.53 -6.05
N ASN A 237 -3.63 13.52 -5.50
CA ASN A 237 -4.67 14.23 -6.24
C ASN A 237 -4.09 14.81 -7.53
N LYS A 238 -4.67 14.39 -8.66
CA LYS A 238 -4.15 14.77 -9.99
C LYS A 238 -4.18 16.26 -10.23
N ALA A 239 -5.27 16.92 -9.88
CA ALA A 239 -5.41 18.37 -10.08
C ALA A 239 -4.42 19.17 -9.22
N LYS A 240 -4.17 18.70 -7.97
CA LYS A 240 -3.15 19.30 -7.09
C LYS A 240 -1.76 19.19 -7.68
N TYR A 241 -1.39 17.98 -8.16
CA TYR A 241 -0.11 17.75 -8.82
C TYR A 241 0.03 18.56 -10.11
N ASP A 242 -1.02 18.58 -10.95
CA ASP A 242 -1.00 19.30 -12.24
C ASP A 242 -0.82 20.82 -12.06
N ALA A 243 -1.31 21.38 -10.95
CA ALA A 243 -1.19 22.81 -10.61
C ALA A 243 0.20 23.21 -10.06
N MET A 244 1.09 22.26 -9.75
CA MET A 244 2.44 22.54 -9.26
C MET A 244 3.34 23.08 -10.38
N SER A 245 4.37 23.84 -10.01
CA SER A 245 5.43 24.26 -10.94
C SER A 245 6.23 23.05 -11.45
N VAL A 246 6.98 23.24 -12.52
CA VAL A 246 7.87 22.20 -13.09
C VAL A 246 8.89 21.73 -12.03
N ALA A 247 9.45 22.67 -11.26
CA ALA A 247 10.41 22.36 -10.20
C ALA A 247 9.76 21.52 -9.06
N GLN A 248 8.57 21.92 -8.62
CA GLN A 248 7.81 21.19 -7.60
C GLN A 248 7.42 19.79 -8.08
N LYS A 249 6.92 19.65 -9.31
CA LYS A 249 6.60 18.35 -9.92
C LYS A 249 7.82 17.42 -9.95
N LYS A 250 8.98 17.97 -10.35
CA LYS A 250 10.21 17.18 -10.36
C LYS A 250 10.54 16.63 -8.99
N VAL A 251 10.45 17.44 -7.92
CA VAL A 251 10.69 16.95 -6.56
C VAL A 251 9.68 15.88 -6.16
N ILE A 252 8.39 16.03 -6.46
CA ILE A 252 7.39 14.99 -6.21
C ILE A 252 7.75 13.70 -6.98
N ASP A 253 8.11 13.79 -8.25
CA ASP A 253 8.47 12.62 -9.06
C ASP A 253 9.74 11.92 -8.53
N ASP A 254 10.74 12.68 -8.07
CA ASP A 254 11.95 12.15 -7.41
C ASP A 254 11.64 11.44 -6.07
N HIS A 255 10.46 11.70 -5.48
CA HIS A 255 9.95 11.04 -4.26
C HIS A 255 8.89 9.97 -4.55
N CYS A 256 8.52 9.76 -5.81
CA CYS A 256 7.62 8.71 -6.27
C CYS A 256 8.41 7.63 -7.04
N THR A 257 9.37 7.00 -6.37
CA THR A 257 10.31 6.02 -6.95
C THR A 257 10.28 4.72 -6.16
N THR A 258 10.81 3.65 -6.76
CA THR A 258 10.93 2.35 -6.09
C THR A 258 11.79 2.41 -4.82
N ASP A 259 12.83 3.25 -4.81
CA ASP A 259 13.62 3.48 -3.59
C ASP A 259 12.77 4.06 -2.45
N TRP A 260 11.85 4.97 -2.76
CA TRP A 260 10.91 5.50 -1.79
C TRP A 260 9.86 4.46 -1.38
N ALA A 261 9.38 3.61 -2.29
CA ALA A 261 8.51 2.49 -1.94
C ALA A 261 9.19 1.56 -0.91
N LEU A 262 10.47 1.24 -1.11
CA LEU A 262 11.28 0.46 -0.16
C LEU A 262 11.46 1.18 1.19
N ARG A 263 11.72 2.50 1.20
CA ARG A 263 11.84 3.29 2.43
C ARG A 263 10.56 3.31 3.24
N VAL A 264 9.42 3.32 2.57
CA VAL A 264 8.09 3.26 3.22
C VAL A 264 7.79 1.85 3.73
N ALA A 265 8.05 0.81 2.95
CA ALA A 265 7.69 -0.56 3.26
C ALA A 265 8.63 -1.22 4.29
N SER A 266 9.95 -0.93 4.26
CA SER A 266 10.93 -1.66 5.06
C SER A 266 10.72 -1.55 6.57
N PRO A 267 10.45 -0.36 7.17
CA PRO A 267 10.15 -0.28 8.61
C PRO A 267 8.90 -1.05 9.00
N TRP A 268 7.92 -1.12 8.10
CA TRP A 268 6.71 -1.88 8.34
C TRP A 268 6.96 -3.39 8.23
N ALA A 269 7.72 -3.85 7.24
CA ALA A 269 8.13 -5.25 7.14
C ALA A 269 8.87 -5.72 8.41
N ASP A 270 9.84 -4.94 8.89
CA ASP A 270 10.56 -5.24 10.14
C ASP A 270 9.64 -5.28 11.37
N PHE A 271 8.64 -4.40 11.42
CA PHE A 271 7.63 -4.38 12.47
C PHE A 271 6.75 -5.64 12.44
N GLU A 272 6.29 -6.08 11.26
CA GLU A 272 5.47 -7.27 11.11
C GLU A 272 6.27 -8.54 11.46
N TYR A 273 7.50 -8.65 10.98
CA TYR A 273 8.40 -9.74 11.32
C TYR A 273 8.65 -9.83 12.84
N GLY A 274 8.91 -8.70 13.49
CA GLY A 274 9.07 -8.64 14.95
C GLY A 274 7.80 -9.03 15.72
N GLY A 275 6.63 -8.79 15.14
CA GLY A 275 5.33 -9.15 15.72
C GLY A 275 5.09 -10.66 15.79
N HIS A 276 5.55 -11.42 14.79
CA HIS A 276 5.47 -12.88 14.81
C HIS A 276 6.20 -13.47 16.03
N ALA A 277 7.45 -13.06 16.27
CA ALA A 277 8.22 -13.52 17.42
C ALA A 277 7.57 -13.15 18.76
N LYS A 278 6.98 -11.96 18.85
CA LYS A 278 6.25 -11.51 20.06
C LYS A 278 5.04 -12.38 20.34
N LEU A 279 4.17 -12.60 19.38
CA LEU A 279 2.98 -13.44 19.54
C LEU A 279 3.33 -14.89 19.90
N LYS A 280 4.39 -15.43 19.32
CA LYS A 280 4.90 -16.78 19.63
C LYS A 280 5.38 -16.91 21.07
N ALA A 281 5.90 -15.84 21.66
CA ALA A 281 6.38 -15.80 23.04
C ALA A 281 5.29 -15.40 24.05
N GLU A 282 4.14 -14.89 23.61
CA GLU A 282 3.11 -14.34 24.47
C GLU A 282 2.27 -15.45 25.10
N GLN A 283 2.11 -15.42 26.43
CA GLN A 283 1.33 -16.42 27.16
C GLN A 283 -0.15 -16.32 26.76
N GLY A 284 -0.76 -17.48 26.48
CA GLY A 284 -2.17 -17.58 26.08
C GLY A 284 -2.40 -17.49 24.58
N HIS A 285 -1.33 -17.35 23.78
CA HIS A 285 -1.35 -17.43 22.32
C HIS A 285 -0.68 -18.71 21.84
N GLU A 286 -1.15 -19.26 20.74
CA GLU A 286 -0.55 -20.39 20.07
C GLU A 286 -0.31 -20.06 18.60
N VAL A 287 0.97 -19.90 18.23
CA VAL A 287 1.43 -19.85 16.85
C VAL A 287 1.74 -21.28 16.44
N TYR A 288 0.96 -21.85 15.54
CA TYR A 288 1.05 -23.26 15.14
C TYR A 288 1.36 -23.41 13.66
N THR A 289 2.18 -24.40 13.34
CA THR A 289 2.50 -24.81 11.98
C THR A 289 1.51 -25.88 11.50
N ILE A 290 1.34 -25.97 10.19
CA ILE A 290 0.62 -27.05 9.51
C ILE A 290 1.61 -27.96 8.80
N THR A 291 1.21 -29.20 8.51
CA THR A 291 2.04 -30.15 7.80
C THR A 291 2.19 -29.79 6.31
N PRO A 292 3.21 -30.31 5.61
CA PRO A 292 3.34 -30.10 4.16
C PRO A 292 2.13 -30.59 3.36
N GLY A 293 1.44 -31.65 3.84
CA GLY A 293 0.21 -32.16 3.22
C GLY A 293 -0.94 -31.16 3.33
N GLU A 294 -1.16 -30.63 4.53
CA GLU A 294 -2.18 -29.58 4.80
C GLU A 294 -1.88 -28.30 3.99
N LEU A 295 -0.60 -27.89 3.91
CA LEU A 295 -0.20 -26.75 3.07
C LEU A 295 -0.51 -27.01 1.58
N ALA A 296 -0.30 -28.24 1.10
CA ALA A 296 -0.64 -28.58 -0.28
C ALA A 296 -2.15 -28.49 -0.55
N GLU A 297 -3.00 -28.84 0.43
CA GLU A 297 -4.46 -28.65 0.32
C GLU A 297 -4.80 -27.15 0.19
N TRP A 298 -4.20 -26.26 0.99
CA TRP A 298 -4.37 -24.82 0.87
C TRP A 298 -3.96 -24.27 -0.50
N ARG A 299 -2.81 -24.71 -1.03
CA ARG A 299 -2.34 -24.32 -2.37
C ARG A 299 -3.35 -24.74 -3.45
N LYS A 300 -3.79 -26.00 -3.39
CA LYS A 300 -4.80 -26.50 -4.33
C LYS A 300 -6.13 -25.75 -4.22
N ALA A 301 -6.58 -25.45 -3.01
CA ALA A 301 -7.80 -24.69 -2.79
C ALA A 301 -7.74 -23.25 -3.31
N ALA A 302 -6.53 -22.68 -3.45
CA ALA A 302 -6.32 -21.33 -3.98
C ALA A 302 -6.26 -21.27 -5.52
N GLU A 303 -6.10 -22.39 -6.24
CA GLU A 303 -6.02 -22.40 -7.71
C GLU A 303 -7.20 -21.72 -8.41
N PRO A 304 -8.48 -21.88 -7.97
CA PRO A 304 -9.62 -21.21 -8.61
C PRO A 304 -9.55 -19.68 -8.54
N LEU A 305 -8.86 -19.10 -7.55
CA LEU A 305 -8.66 -17.64 -7.45
C LEU A 305 -7.86 -17.10 -8.64
N HIS A 306 -6.86 -17.85 -9.10
CA HIS A 306 -6.09 -17.47 -10.29
C HIS A 306 -7.01 -17.39 -11.52
N ALA A 307 -7.87 -18.40 -11.74
CA ALA A 307 -8.83 -18.40 -12.86
C ALA A 307 -9.81 -17.22 -12.77
N SER A 308 -10.30 -16.90 -11.58
CA SER A 308 -11.14 -15.72 -11.35
C SER A 308 -10.42 -14.42 -11.67
N TRP A 309 -9.19 -14.25 -11.18
CA TRP A 309 -8.36 -13.08 -11.47
C TRP A 309 -8.08 -12.92 -12.97
N VAL A 310 -7.74 -14.00 -13.67
CA VAL A 310 -7.58 -14.04 -15.14
C VAL A 310 -8.82 -13.46 -15.84
N GLY A 311 -10.02 -13.87 -15.43
CA GLY A 311 -11.27 -13.34 -15.98
C GLY A 311 -11.44 -11.84 -15.77
N LYS A 312 -11.00 -11.31 -14.62
CA LYS A 312 -11.08 -9.87 -14.29
C LYS A 312 -10.12 -9.05 -15.14
N VAL A 313 -8.86 -9.50 -15.30
CA VAL A 313 -7.84 -8.80 -16.09
C VAL A 313 -8.20 -8.78 -17.57
N ARG A 314 -8.74 -9.88 -18.13
CA ARG A 314 -9.24 -9.90 -19.51
C ARG A 314 -10.34 -8.86 -19.78
N LYS A 315 -11.22 -8.62 -18.79
CA LYS A 315 -12.30 -7.61 -18.93
C LYS A 315 -11.77 -6.18 -19.04
N VAL A 316 -10.59 -5.90 -18.52
CA VAL A 316 -9.94 -4.58 -18.66
C VAL A 316 -9.00 -4.50 -19.87
N GLY A 317 -9.04 -5.50 -20.75
CA GLY A 317 -8.36 -5.48 -22.05
C GLY A 317 -6.89 -5.88 -22.03
N LEU A 318 -6.41 -6.54 -20.97
CA LEU A 318 -5.01 -6.98 -20.85
C LEU A 318 -4.93 -8.51 -20.99
N ASP A 319 -3.72 -8.97 -21.35
CA ASP A 319 -3.36 -10.39 -21.31
C ASP A 319 -2.94 -10.78 -19.89
N PRO A 320 -3.71 -11.61 -19.15
CA PRO A 320 -3.41 -11.96 -17.79
C PRO A 320 -2.10 -12.73 -17.61
N GLU A 321 -1.73 -13.56 -18.60
CA GLU A 321 -0.49 -14.35 -18.54
C GLU A 321 0.73 -13.44 -18.65
N ALA A 322 0.69 -12.41 -19.52
CA ALA A 322 1.73 -11.41 -19.61
C ALA A 322 1.83 -10.58 -18.32
N VAL A 323 0.70 -10.09 -17.81
CA VAL A 323 0.63 -9.28 -16.58
C VAL A 323 1.20 -10.03 -15.37
N LEU A 324 0.79 -11.29 -15.16
CA LEU A 324 1.29 -12.10 -14.04
C LEU A 324 2.72 -12.58 -14.27
N GLY A 325 3.07 -12.91 -15.51
CA GLY A 325 4.43 -13.32 -15.88
C GLY A 325 5.46 -12.24 -15.59
N GLU A 326 5.14 -10.98 -15.90
CA GLU A 326 5.98 -9.83 -15.55
C GLU A 326 6.13 -9.66 -14.03
N LEU A 327 5.03 -9.74 -13.27
CA LEU A 327 5.10 -9.66 -11.81
C LEU A 327 5.97 -10.77 -11.23
N LYS A 328 5.80 -12.02 -11.69
CA LYS A 328 6.62 -13.15 -11.24
C LYS A 328 8.11 -12.96 -11.57
N ALA A 329 8.44 -12.40 -12.73
CA ALA A 329 9.81 -12.10 -13.12
C ALA A 329 10.43 -11.04 -12.19
N ASP A 330 9.69 -9.96 -11.91
CA ASP A 330 10.13 -8.91 -10.99
C ASP A 330 10.27 -9.47 -9.56
N LEU A 331 9.34 -10.29 -9.07
CA LEU A 331 9.44 -10.96 -7.76
C LEU A 331 10.68 -11.86 -7.66
N ALA A 332 11.00 -12.61 -8.72
CA ALA A 332 12.20 -13.44 -8.77
C ALA A 332 13.48 -12.59 -8.77
N GLN A 333 13.51 -11.48 -9.52
CA GLN A 333 14.63 -10.54 -9.55
C GLN A 333 14.91 -9.93 -8.17
N TYR A 334 13.88 -9.57 -7.43
CA TYR A 334 13.98 -9.01 -6.08
C TYR A 334 13.98 -10.07 -4.96
N LYS A 335 14.05 -11.37 -5.30
CA LYS A 335 14.12 -12.51 -4.37
C LYS A 335 12.94 -12.56 -3.39
N ALA A 336 11.77 -12.19 -3.84
CA ALA A 336 10.55 -12.11 -3.04
C ALA A 336 9.46 -13.12 -3.48
N ALA A 337 9.74 -13.98 -4.47
CA ALA A 337 8.83 -15.04 -4.86
C ALA A 337 8.70 -16.11 -3.76
N TYR A 338 7.49 -16.68 -3.62
CA TYR A 338 7.15 -17.73 -2.65
C TYR A 338 7.77 -19.08 -3.03
#